data_c50e980a35bc56c8da8bde0102971f9f
#
_entry.id   c50e980a35bc56c8da8bde0102971f9f
#
_cell.length_a   1.000
_cell.length_b   1.000
_cell.length_c   1.000
_cell.angle_alpha   90.00
_cell.angle_beta   90.00
_cell.angle_gamma   90.00
#
_symmetry.space_group_name_H-M   'P 1'
#
loop_
_entity.id
_entity.type
_entity.pdbx_description
1 polymer ?
#
loop_
_entity_poly.entity_id
_entity_poly.type
_entity_poly.pdbx_seq_one_letter_code
_entity_poly.pdbx_strand_id
1 'polypeptide(L)'
;LNENENYGMNKEFYITDKLIYTHAIILNKAMPTLIKIPKENVIGLACEPYELLKINKLFIIYAQTNIGKYFIGDKKDLPQPFTEHFAYMWHSNPGRSLTHKPKIMSICVSEKNYAPGHKYRHDLITEIINHNLPVHIYGRGANQYKEKSEYVMGEFKDVEPYEEYMFTIAIENYINNDYISEKVLSPVMHNCKPLYLGARNISNYIDKNDVILLNRNLS
;
A
#
# COMPACT_ATOMS: atom_id res chain seq x y z
N LEU A 1 -14.46 10.98 -16.37
CA LEU A 1 -13.29 11.72 -15.87
C LEU A 1 -13.30 13.10 -16.52
N ASN A 2 -13.20 14.13 -15.71
CA ASN A 2 -13.15 15.52 -16.18
C ASN A 2 -11.82 15.73 -16.93
N GLU A 3 -11.81 16.37 -18.09
CA GLU A 3 -10.57 16.56 -18.88
C GLU A 3 -9.43 17.21 -18.06
N ASN A 4 -9.75 17.99 -17.05
CA ASN A 4 -8.79 18.64 -16.18
C ASN A 4 -8.17 17.69 -15.11
N GLU A 5 -8.77 16.55 -14.80
CA GLU A 5 -8.30 15.58 -13.80
C GLU A 5 -7.36 14.53 -14.37
N ASN A 6 -7.24 14.44 -15.70
CA ASN A 6 -6.40 13.46 -16.37
C ASN A 6 -4.97 13.92 -16.60
N TYR A 7 -4.64 15.16 -16.25
CA TYR A 7 -3.28 15.69 -16.35
C TYR A 7 -2.50 15.47 -15.04
N GLY A 8 -1.25 15.06 -15.15
CA GLY A 8 -0.29 15.10 -14.05
C GLY A 8 -0.05 16.53 -13.54
N MET A 9 0.57 16.66 -12.37
CA MET A 9 0.77 17.95 -11.67
C MET A 9 1.32 19.07 -12.57
N ASN A 10 2.25 18.75 -13.46
CA ASN A 10 2.89 19.73 -14.37
C ASN A 10 2.23 19.77 -15.76
N LYS A 11 1.13 19.08 -15.98
CA LYS A 11 0.47 18.92 -17.29
C LYS A 11 1.36 18.30 -18.39
N GLU A 12 2.43 17.62 -18.01
CA GLU A 12 3.36 16.96 -18.93
C GLU A 12 2.82 15.62 -19.43
N PHE A 13 1.97 14.98 -18.62
CA PHE A 13 1.36 13.70 -18.93
C PHE A 13 -0.16 13.81 -18.93
N TYR A 14 -0.76 13.18 -19.92
CA TYR A 14 -2.21 13.01 -20.00
C TYR A 14 -2.57 11.54 -19.89
N ILE A 15 -3.35 11.17 -18.86
CA ILE A 15 -3.82 9.81 -18.65
C ILE A 15 -5.12 9.63 -19.43
N THR A 16 -5.20 8.59 -20.26
CA THR A 16 -6.36 8.31 -21.11
C THR A 16 -6.70 6.82 -21.12
N ASP A 17 -7.97 6.51 -21.30
CA ASP A 17 -8.51 5.18 -21.59
C ASP A 17 -8.75 4.96 -23.10
N LYS A 18 -8.43 5.95 -23.92
CA LYS A 18 -8.59 5.87 -25.39
C LYS A 18 -7.50 5.01 -26.01
N LEU A 19 -7.77 4.47 -27.19
CA LEU A 19 -6.85 3.57 -27.93
C LEU A 19 -5.64 4.29 -28.56
N ILE A 20 -5.61 5.63 -28.54
CA ILE A 20 -4.49 6.42 -29.06
C ILE A 20 -3.69 6.92 -27.86
N TYR A 21 -2.50 6.34 -27.65
CA TYR A 21 -1.59 6.66 -26.56
C TYR A 21 -0.15 6.40 -26.98
N THR A 22 0.80 7.05 -26.36
CA THR A 22 2.24 6.94 -26.63
C THR A 22 2.99 6.06 -25.64
N HIS A 23 2.47 5.96 -24.41
CA HIS A 23 3.04 5.19 -23.32
C HIS A 23 1.96 4.38 -22.62
N ALA A 24 2.33 3.30 -21.96
CA ALA A 24 1.40 2.49 -21.19
C ALA A 24 1.95 2.16 -19.80
N ILE A 25 1.05 2.11 -18.81
CA ILE A 25 1.36 1.62 -17.47
C ILE A 25 0.60 0.32 -17.24
N ILE A 26 1.31 -0.74 -16.96
CA ILE A 26 0.76 -2.07 -16.64
C ILE A 26 0.74 -2.23 -15.12
N LEU A 27 -0.44 -2.37 -14.55
CA LEU A 27 -0.58 -2.61 -13.11
C LEU A 27 -0.67 -4.11 -12.82
N ASN A 28 0.06 -4.56 -11.81
CA ASN A 28 0.10 -5.96 -11.38
C ASN A 28 0.42 -6.92 -12.55
N LYS A 29 -0.42 -7.93 -12.76
CA LYS A 29 -0.26 -8.94 -13.83
C LYS A 29 -1.21 -8.73 -15.01
N ALA A 30 -1.64 -7.52 -15.27
CA ALA A 30 -2.45 -7.26 -16.45
C ALA A 30 -1.64 -7.56 -17.73
N MET A 31 -2.28 -8.18 -18.70
CA MET A 31 -1.69 -8.52 -19.99
C MET A 31 -2.56 -8.01 -21.14
N PRO A 32 -2.74 -6.69 -21.26
CA PRO A 32 -3.51 -6.14 -22.37
C PRO A 32 -2.78 -6.31 -23.71
N THR A 33 -3.54 -6.31 -24.80
CA THR A 33 -2.96 -6.19 -26.14
C THR A 33 -2.53 -4.73 -26.34
N LEU A 34 -1.23 -4.51 -26.47
CA LEU A 34 -0.65 -3.18 -26.73
C LEU A 34 -0.55 -2.95 -28.24
N ILE A 35 -1.14 -1.87 -28.74
CA ILE A 35 -1.19 -1.57 -30.17
C ILE A 35 -0.08 -0.57 -30.53
N LYS A 36 0.88 -1.00 -31.33
CA LYS A 36 1.93 -0.15 -31.93
C LYS A 36 2.75 0.69 -30.92
N ILE A 37 2.99 0.16 -29.72
CA ILE A 37 3.84 0.82 -28.73
C ILE A 37 5.14 0.05 -28.58
N PRO A 38 6.29 0.69 -28.73
CA PRO A 38 7.58 0.08 -28.42
C PRO A 38 7.65 -0.23 -26.92
N LYS A 39 8.24 -1.36 -26.54
CA LYS A 39 8.27 -1.82 -25.15
C LYS A 39 8.98 -0.82 -24.22
N GLU A 40 9.88 -0.01 -24.73
CA GLU A 40 10.59 1.05 -24.00
C GLU A 40 9.64 2.10 -23.42
N ASN A 41 8.46 2.26 -24.03
CA ASN A 41 7.39 3.15 -23.61
C ASN A 41 6.37 2.46 -22.69
N VAL A 42 6.65 1.25 -22.22
CA VAL A 42 5.78 0.48 -21.34
C VAL A 42 6.44 0.27 -19.99
N ILE A 43 5.80 0.73 -18.92
CA ILE A 43 6.25 0.54 -17.55
C ILE A 43 5.26 -0.38 -16.82
N GLY A 44 5.79 -1.36 -16.11
CA GLY A 44 5.03 -2.21 -15.20
C GLY A 44 5.20 -1.76 -13.75
N LEU A 45 4.12 -1.78 -12.97
CA LEU A 45 4.11 -1.43 -11.56
C LEU A 45 3.36 -2.48 -10.74
N ALA A 46 4.06 -3.10 -9.79
CA ALA A 46 3.46 -4.01 -8.83
C ALA A 46 2.82 -3.23 -7.69
N CYS A 47 1.50 -3.35 -7.52
CA CYS A 47 0.79 -2.77 -6.37
C CYS A 47 0.77 -3.72 -5.17
N GLU A 48 1.20 -4.96 -5.35
CA GLU A 48 1.22 -6.01 -4.35
C GLU A 48 2.58 -6.71 -4.35
N PRO A 49 3.01 -7.33 -3.24
CA PRO A 49 4.28 -8.02 -3.18
C PRO A 49 4.28 -9.31 -4.02
N TYR A 50 5.48 -9.80 -4.33
CA TYR A 50 5.70 -10.99 -5.15
C TYR A 50 4.83 -12.19 -4.71
N GLU A 51 4.71 -12.42 -3.41
CA GLU A 51 3.97 -13.54 -2.82
C GLU A 51 2.47 -13.48 -3.13
N LEU A 52 1.89 -12.28 -3.16
CA LEU A 52 0.47 -12.09 -3.51
C LEU A 52 0.25 -12.09 -5.03
N LEU A 53 1.16 -11.53 -5.78
CA LEU A 53 1.06 -11.50 -7.24
C LEU A 53 1.16 -12.89 -7.85
N LYS A 54 1.94 -13.80 -7.28
CA LYS A 54 2.16 -15.16 -7.82
C LYS A 54 2.52 -15.08 -9.30
N ILE A 55 3.59 -14.34 -9.62
CA ILE A 55 4.05 -14.14 -10.99
C ILE A 55 4.38 -15.50 -11.60
N ASN A 56 3.77 -15.81 -12.74
CA ASN A 56 3.89 -17.06 -13.44
C ASN A 56 4.67 -16.93 -14.76
N LYS A 57 5.03 -18.06 -15.37
CA LYS A 57 5.80 -18.10 -16.62
C LYS A 57 5.13 -17.32 -17.76
N LEU A 58 3.81 -17.37 -17.86
CA LEU A 58 3.07 -16.66 -18.90
C LEU A 58 3.25 -15.14 -18.79
N PHE A 59 3.12 -14.60 -17.57
CA PHE A 59 3.33 -13.18 -17.35
C PHE A 59 4.80 -12.78 -17.55
N ILE A 60 5.77 -13.64 -17.17
CA ILE A 60 7.20 -13.37 -17.41
C ILE A 60 7.46 -13.22 -18.91
N ILE A 61 6.96 -14.13 -19.75
CA ILE A 61 7.11 -14.06 -21.20
C ILE A 61 6.44 -12.78 -21.74
N TYR A 62 5.24 -12.48 -21.29
CA TYR A 62 4.55 -11.24 -21.67
C TYR A 62 5.37 -9.99 -21.31
N ALA A 63 5.90 -9.93 -20.08
CA ALA A 63 6.71 -8.81 -19.62
C ALA A 63 8.00 -8.64 -20.43
N GLN A 64 8.71 -9.73 -20.70
CA GLN A 64 9.92 -9.71 -21.52
C GLN A 64 9.68 -9.19 -22.94
N THR A 65 8.50 -9.47 -23.50
CA THR A 65 8.14 -9.07 -24.87
C THR A 65 7.62 -7.65 -24.93
N ASN A 66 6.81 -7.21 -23.94
CA ASN A 66 5.98 -6.02 -24.07
C ASN A 66 6.34 -4.90 -23.08
N ILE A 67 7.15 -5.13 -22.05
CA ILE A 67 7.45 -4.16 -20.99
C ILE A 67 8.92 -3.82 -21.00
N GLY A 68 9.25 -2.54 -21.03
CA GLY A 68 10.63 -2.06 -20.97
C GLY A 68 11.22 -2.14 -19.56
N LYS A 69 10.44 -1.80 -18.55
CA LYS A 69 10.84 -1.87 -17.15
C LYS A 69 9.64 -2.18 -16.24
N TYR A 70 9.77 -3.18 -15.39
CA TYR A 70 8.72 -3.57 -14.44
C TYR A 70 9.24 -3.44 -13.01
N PHE A 71 8.68 -2.52 -12.23
CA PHE A 71 9.07 -2.29 -10.84
C PHE A 71 8.28 -3.19 -9.88
N ILE A 72 8.98 -3.85 -8.99
CA ILE A 72 8.42 -4.74 -7.97
C ILE A 72 9.33 -4.77 -6.74
N GLY A 73 8.76 -4.70 -5.56
CA GLY A 73 9.49 -4.94 -4.32
C GLY A 73 9.89 -6.42 -4.20
N ASP A 74 11.13 -6.68 -3.80
CA ASP A 74 11.70 -8.02 -3.64
C ASP A 74 11.47 -8.92 -4.88
N LYS A 75 12.14 -8.56 -5.97
CA LYS A 75 11.94 -9.23 -7.29
C LYS A 75 12.34 -10.70 -7.32
N LYS A 76 13.03 -11.22 -6.27
CA LYS A 76 13.56 -12.60 -6.27
C LYS A 76 14.45 -12.86 -7.51
N ASP A 77 14.29 -14.04 -8.11
CA ASP A 77 15.02 -14.45 -9.31
C ASP A 77 14.32 -14.06 -10.63
N LEU A 78 13.39 -13.11 -10.59
CA LEU A 78 12.71 -12.66 -11.79
C LEU A 78 13.73 -12.03 -12.77
N PRO A 79 13.69 -12.42 -14.07
CA PRO A 79 14.61 -11.91 -15.09
C PRO A 79 14.29 -10.46 -15.46
N GLN A 80 15.08 -9.87 -16.37
CA GLN A 80 14.66 -8.63 -17.01
C GLN A 80 13.29 -8.85 -17.73
N PRO A 81 12.38 -7.85 -17.73
CA PRO A 81 12.57 -6.43 -17.32
C PRO A 81 12.25 -6.14 -15.84
N PHE A 82 12.11 -7.15 -14.98
CA PHE A 82 11.80 -6.94 -13.57
C PHE A 82 12.96 -6.26 -12.85
N THR A 83 12.66 -5.17 -12.15
CA THR A 83 13.62 -4.34 -11.41
C THR A 83 13.14 -4.22 -9.99
N GLU A 84 14.00 -4.57 -9.02
CA GLU A 84 13.71 -4.38 -7.61
C GLU A 84 13.71 -2.90 -7.28
N HIS A 85 12.58 -2.40 -6.88
CA HIS A 85 12.37 -1.02 -6.49
C HIS A 85 10.97 -0.86 -5.89
N PHE A 86 10.78 0.15 -5.08
CA PHE A 86 9.46 0.64 -4.76
C PHE A 86 8.67 0.90 -6.05
N ALA A 87 7.48 0.37 -6.14
CA ALA A 87 6.66 0.48 -7.34
C ALA A 87 5.52 1.49 -7.14
N TYR A 88 4.30 1.01 -7.10
CA TYR A 88 3.12 1.85 -6.99
C TYR A 88 2.33 1.51 -5.73
N MET A 89 1.78 2.53 -5.08
CA MET A 89 0.85 2.34 -3.99
C MET A 89 -0.33 3.31 -4.09
N TRP A 90 -1.44 2.87 -3.56
CA TRP A 90 -2.55 3.74 -3.25
C TRP A 90 -2.25 4.50 -1.95
N HIS A 91 -2.61 5.74 -1.89
CA HIS A 91 -2.55 6.55 -0.68
C HIS A 91 -3.69 7.55 -0.67
N SER A 92 -4.08 8.02 0.50
CA SER A 92 -5.00 9.13 0.63
C SER A 92 -4.37 10.42 0.10
N ASN A 93 -5.17 11.34 -0.37
CA ASN A 93 -4.68 12.68 -0.67
C ASN A 93 -4.20 13.35 0.62
N PRO A 94 -3.14 14.18 0.56
CA PRO A 94 -2.74 14.96 1.72
C PRO A 94 -3.89 15.84 2.15
N GLY A 95 -4.44 15.50 3.31
CA GLY A 95 -5.55 16.22 3.90
C GLY A 95 -5.09 17.44 4.71
N ARG A 96 -6.03 18.02 5.44
CA ARG A 96 -5.73 19.08 6.38
C ARG A 96 -5.02 18.48 7.58
N SER A 97 -3.74 18.77 7.73
CA SER A 97 -2.99 18.33 8.91
C SER A 97 -3.45 19.13 10.14
N LEU A 98 -4.00 18.41 11.13
CA LEU A 98 -4.31 19.02 12.42
C LEU A 98 -3.02 19.21 13.23
N THR A 99 -2.85 20.39 13.82
CA THR A 99 -1.73 20.67 14.72
C THR A 99 -1.88 19.99 16.08
N HIS A 100 -3.12 19.69 16.47
CA HIS A 100 -3.43 18.97 17.70
C HIS A 100 -4.23 17.71 17.38
N LYS A 101 -3.75 16.57 17.86
CA LYS A 101 -4.34 15.24 17.66
C LYS A 101 -5.02 14.77 18.93
N PRO A 102 -6.36 14.80 19.01
CA PRO A 102 -7.09 14.48 20.26
C PRO A 102 -7.07 12.97 20.60
N LYS A 103 -6.81 12.11 19.61
CA LYS A 103 -6.84 10.65 19.77
C LYS A 103 -5.44 10.06 19.75
N ILE A 104 -5.22 9.02 20.56
CA ILE A 104 -3.89 8.45 20.75
C ILE A 104 -3.53 7.53 19.59
N MET A 105 -4.33 6.46 19.33
CA MET A 105 -3.90 5.40 18.46
C MET A 105 -5.04 4.77 17.65
N SER A 106 -4.74 4.40 16.42
CA SER A 106 -5.64 3.65 15.54
C SER A 106 -4.95 2.41 14.96
N ILE A 107 -5.75 1.48 14.42
CA ILE A 107 -5.32 0.36 13.59
C ILE A 107 -6.37 0.10 12.51
N CYS A 108 -5.91 -0.21 11.28
CA CYS A 108 -6.78 -0.61 10.19
C CYS A 108 -6.66 -2.11 9.89
N VAL A 109 -7.83 -2.77 9.72
CA VAL A 109 -7.89 -4.20 9.41
C VAL A 109 -8.91 -4.50 8.31
N SER A 110 -8.52 -5.34 7.36
CA SER A 110 -9.41 -5.88 6.33
C SER A 110 -9.95 -7.24 6.75
N GLU A 111 -10.99 -7.71 6.07
CA GLU A 111 -11.54 -9.08 6.26
C GLU A 111 -10.57 -10.19 5.81
N LYS A 112 -9.52 -9.83 5.07
CA LYS A 112 -8.53 -10.77 4.55
C LYS A 112 -7.74 -11.41 5.70
N ASN A 113 -7.48 -12.72 5.59
CA ASN A 113 -6.76 -13.51 6.61
C ASN A 113 -5.83 -14.56 6.00
N TYR A 114 -5.23 -14.31 4.83
CA TYR A 114 -4.39 -15.29 4.13
C TYR A 114 -2.89 -14.94 4.14
N ALA A 115 -2.52 -13.65 4.24
CA ALA A 115 -1.12 -13.24 4.36
C ALA A 115 -0.68 -13.18 5.83
N PRO A 116 0.62 -13.34 6.13
CA PRO A 116 1.14 -13.25 7.50
C PRO A 116 0.73 -11.96 8.22
N GLY A 117 0.85 -10.82 7.56
CA GLY A 117 0.46 -9.53 8.15
C GLY A 117 -1.06 -9.38 8.35
N HIS A 118 -1.89 -10.06 7.55
CA HIS A 118 -3.33 -10.10 7.82
C HIS A 118 -3.60 -10.80 9.15
N LYS A 119 -3.07 -12.03 9.31
CA LYS A 119 -3.23 -12.82 10.53
C LYS A 119 -2.74 -12.06 11.75
N TYR A 120 -1.52 -11.53 11.66
CA TYR A 120 -0.92 -10.78 12.76
C TYR A 120 -1.75 -9.58 13.21
N ARG A 121 -2.38 -8.82 12.28
CA ARG A 121 -3.30 -7.72 12.64
C ARG A 121 -4.51 -8.22 13.39
N HIS A 122 -5.11 -9.34 12.99
CA HIS A 122 -6.27 -9.93 13.67
C HIS A 122 -5.90 -10.44 15.07
N ASP A 123 -4.75 -11.10 15.21
CA ASP A 123 -4.26 -11.58 16.51
C ASP A 123 -3.98 -10.40 17.45
N LEU A 124 -3.31 -9.35 16.94
CA LEU A 124 -3.03 -8.14 17.70
C LEU A 124 -4.32 -7.42 18.16
N ILE A 125 -5.34 -7.34 17.29
CA ILE A 125 -6.64 -6.75 17.66
C ILE A 125 -7.30 -7.57 18.77
N THR A 126 -7.20 -8.88 18.72
CA THR A 126 -7.71 -9.73 19.80
C THR A 126 -7.04 -9.42 21.13
N GLU A 127 -5.73 -9.22 21.14
CA GLU A 127 -4.97 -8.83 22.34
C GLU A 127 -5.32 -7.40 22.80
N ILE A 128 -5.48 -6.45 21.87
CA ILE A 128 -5.92 -5.08 22.18
C ILE A 128 -7.27 -5.10 22.89
N ILE A 129 -8.22 -5.89 22.43
CA ILE A 129 -9.55 -6.03 23.02
C ILE A 129 -9.47 -6.73 24.38
N ASN A 130 -8.76 -7.84 24.49
CA ASN A 130 -8.63 -8.62 25.71
C ASN A 130 -8.03 -7.78 26.86
N HIS A 131 -7.13 -6.85 26.56
CA HIS A 131 -6.48 -5.97 27.52
C HIS A 131 -7.16 -4.60 27.64
N ASN A 132 -8.31 -4.41 26.97
CA ASN A 132 -9.06 -3.15 26.95
C ASN A 132 -8.19 -1.93 26.65
N LEU A 133 -7.29 -2.05 25.66
CA LEU A 133 -6.42 -0.95 25.27
C LEU A 133 -7.20 0.09 24.43
N PRO A 134 -6.97 1.39 24.64
CA PRO A 134 -7.70 2.48 23.96
C PRO A 134 -7.17 2.70 22.53
N VAL A 135 -7.26 1.68 21.69
CA VAL A 135 -6.88 1.70 20.28
C VAL A 135 -8.13 1.60 19.41
N HIS A 136 -8.40 2.62 18.61
CA HIS A 136 -9.55 2.62 17.70
C HIS A 136 -9.29 1.70 16.50
N ILE A 137 -10.23 0.79 16.26
CA ILE A 137 -10.11 -0.29 15.27
C ILE A 137 -11.01 0.01 14.08
N TYR A 138 -10.41 0.24 12.92
CA TYR A 138 -11.06 0.61 11.67
C TYR A 138 -10.98 -0.47 10.59
N GLY A 139 -11.88 -0.38 9.61
CA GLY A 139 -11.91 -1.21 8.42
C GLY A 139 -12.98 -2.28 8.44
N ARG A 140 -13.24 -2.88 7.28
CA ARG A 140 -14.27 -3.92 7.14
C ARG A 140 -14.06 -5.12 8.06
N GLY A 141 -12.79 -5.50 8.27
CA GLY A 141 -12.44 -6.57 9.18
C GLY A 141 -12.73 -6.26 10.66
N ALA A 142 -12.92 -4.99 11.02
CA ALA A 142 -13.29 -4.59 12.36
C ALA A 142 -14.71 -5.05 12.74
N ASN A 143 -15.61 -5.22 11.76
CA ASN A 143 -17.01 -5.57 12.01
C ASN A 143 -17.19 -6.87 12.81
N GLN A 144 -16.26 -7.83 12.69
CA GLN A 144 -16.30 -9.08 13.47
C GLN A 144 -16.04 -8.89 14.98
N TYR A 145 -15.57 -7.71 15.37
CA TYR A 145 -15.25 -7.35 16.75
C TYR A 145 -16.24 -6.33 17.36
N LYS A 146 -17.24 -5.88 16.60
CA LYS A 146 -18.10 -4.73 16.92
C LYS A 146 -18.73 -4.77 18.29
N GLU A 147 -19.12 -5.93 18.79
CA GLU A 147 -19.77 -6.08 20.10
C GLU A 147 -18.77 -6.37 21.23
N LYS A 148 -17.47 -6.41 20.93
CA LYS A 148 -16.42 -6.81 21.88
C LYS A 148 -15.71 -5.62 22.54
N SER A 149 -15.80 -4.42 21.95
CA SER A 149 -15.15 -3.22 22.49
C SER A 149 -15.79 -1.95 21.92
N GLU A 150 -15.89 -0.91 22.73
CA GLU A 150 -16.35 0.42 22.33
C GLU A 150 -15.38 1.12 21.36
N TYR A 151 -14.13 0.67 21.28
CA TYR A 151 -13.11 1.19 20.36
C TYR A 151 -13.22 0.66 18.94
N VAL A 152 -14.20 -0.21 18.64
CA VAL A 152 -14.42 -0.73 17.29
C VAL A 152 -15.26 0.24 16.47
N MET A 153 -14.61 0.94 15.53
CA MET A 153 -15.22 1.99 14.72
C MET A 153 -15.88 1.45 13.44
N GLY A 154 -15.42 0.30 12.92
CA GLY A 154 -15.94 -0.29 11.68
C GLY A 154 -15.35 0.33 10.42
N GLU A 155 -16.14 0.38 9.35
CA GLU A 155 -15.70 0.97 8.08
C GLU A 155 -15.42 2.46 8.23
N PHE A 156 -14.51 2.97 7.41
CA PHE A 156 -14.06 4.37 7.46
C PHE A 156 -14.01 5.00 6.08
N LYS A 157 -14.03 6.31 6.06
CA LYS A 157 -13.85 7.11 4.86
C LYS A 157 -12.47 7.75 4.89
N ASP A 158 -11.71 7.48 3.82
CA ASP A 158 -10.44 8.11 3.47
C ASP A 158 -9.45 8.27 4.63
N VAL A 159 -9.46 9.40 5.34
CA VAL A 159 -8.44 9.81 6.32
C VAL A 159 -8.84 9.63 7.79
N GLU A 160 -10.05 9.18 8.05
CA GLU A 160 -10.58 9.04 9.42
C GLU A 160 -9.65 8.30 10.39
N PRO A 161 -8.93 7.22 9.97
CA PRO A 161 -8.01 6.52 10.87
C PRO A 161 -6.74 7.29 11.21
N TYR A 162 -6.47 8.44 10.57
CA TYR A 162 -5.17 9.12 10.65
C TYR A 162 -5.28 10.57 11.08
N GLU A 163 -6.29 11.31 10.59
CA GLU A 163 -6.36 12.77 10.73
C GLU A 163 -6.33 13.24 12.18
N GLU A 164 -7.07 12.59 13.06
CA GLU A 164 -7.17 12.94 14.48
C GLU A 164 -6.24 12.14 15.41
N TYR A 165 -5.43 11.20 14.86
CA TYR A 165 -4.62 10.29 15.66
C TYR A 165 -3.15 10.70 15.70
N MET A 166 -2.56 10.61 16.92
CA MET A 166 -1.12 10.80 17.11
C MET A 166 -0.33 9.65 16.48
N PHE A 167 -0.84 8.40 16.62
CA PHE A 167 -0.20 7.18 16.18
C PHE A 167 -1.18 6.28 15.44
N THR A 168 -0.63 5.44 14.54
CA THR A 168 -1.36 4.31 13.97
C THR A 168 -0.48 3.06 13.92
N ILE A 169 -1.07 1.88 14.08
CA ILE A 169 -0.37 0.62 13.91
C ILE A 169 -0.43 0.23 12.44
N ALA A 170 0.71 0.28 11.78
CA ALA A 170 0.88 0.07 10.34
C ALA A 170 1.66 -1.21 10.06
N ILE A 171 0.96 -2.30 9.75
CA ILE A 171 1.56 -3.60 9.49
C ILE A 171 1.31 -3.99 8.05
N GLU A 172 2.37 -4.20 7.27
CA GLU A 172 2.27 -4.66 5.88
C GLU A 172 1.82 -6.13 5.79
N ASN A 173 1.36 -6.55 4.62
CA ASN A 173 0.93 -7.93 4.40
C ASN A 173 2.12 -8.90 4.43
N TYR A 174 3.30 -8.45 4.01
CA TYR A 174 4.58 -9.15 4.02
C TYR A 174 5.72 -8.22 4.41
N ILE A 175 6.77 -8.77 5.01
CA ILE A 175 8.00 -8.03 5.32
C ILE A 175 9.01 -8.29 4.20
N ASN A 176 9.06 -7.37 3.23
CA ASN A 176 9.96 -7.45 2.07
C ASN A 176 10.67 -6.11 1.88
N ASN A 177 11.82 -6.12 1.21
CA ASN A 177 12.41 -4.87 0.74
C ASN A 177 11.52 -4.21 -0.31
N ASP A 178 11.47 -2.89 -0.30
CA ASP A 178 10.76 -2.06 -1.29
C ASP A 178 9.23 -2.32 -1.42
N TYR A 179 8.66 -3.15 -0.56
CA TYR A 179 7.20 -3.29 -0.47
C TYR A 179 6.65 -2.31 0.58
N ILE A 180 6.13 -1.22 0.09
CA ILE A 180 5.61 -0.09 0.87
C ILE A 180 4.20 0.21 0.37
N SER A 181 3.24 0.34 1.27
CA SER A 181 1.85 0.60 0.90
C SER A 181 1.28 1.85 1.59
N GLU A 182 0.00 2.11 1.31
CA GLU A 182 -0.78 3.17 1.96
C GLU A 182 -0.72 3.12 3.49
N LYS A 183 -0.45 1.95 4.07
CA LYS A 183 -0.45 1.76 5.54
C LYS A 183 0.57 2.61 6.26
N VAL A 184 1.70 2.89 5.62
CA VAL A 184 2.72 3.80 6.18
C VAL A 184 2.64 5.19 5.56
N LEU A 185 2.33 5.31 4.28
CA LEU A 185 2.31 6.63 3.62
C LEU A 185 1.12 7.48 4.04
N SER A 186 -0.09 6.91 4.06
CA SER A 186 -1.28 7.67 4.44
C SER A 186 -1.16 8.31 5.82
N PRO A 187 -0.76 7.59 6.89
CA PRO A 187 -0.54 8.23 8.18
C PRO A 187 0.54 9.32 8.16
N VAL A 188 1.70 9.08 7.52
CA VAL A 188 2.77 10.09 7.45
C VAL A 188 2.28 11.37 6.77
N MET A 189 1.52 11.25 5.69
CA MET A 189 0.93 12.39 4.97
C MET A 189 -0.07 13.19 5.83
N HIS A 190 -0.59 12.61 6.92
CA HIS A 190 -1.52 13.24 7.84
C HIS A 190 -0.92 13.55 9.21
N ASN A 191 0.40 13.59 9.33
CA ASN A 191 1.12 13.78 10.60
C ASN A 191 0.67 12.80 11.70
N CYS A 192 0.27 11.60 11.32
CA CYS A 192 0.00 10.48 12.21
C CYS A 192 1.21 9.57 12.18
N LYS A 193 1.91 9.41 13.30
CA LYS A 193 3.15 8.62 13.32
C LYS A 193 2.86 7.12 13.28
N PRO A 194 3.26 6.37 12.22
CA PRO A 194 3.03 4.95 12.17
C PRO A 194 4.00 4.16 13.06
N LEU A 195 3.46 3.19 13.84
CA LEU A 195 4.21 2.07 14.39
C LEU A 195 4.28 1.02 13.30
N TYR A 196 5.41 0.95 12.60
CA TYR A 196 5.52 0.27 11.31
C TYR A 196 6.23 -1.08 11.40
N LEU A 197 5.59 -2.08 10.79
CA LEU A 197 6.15 -3.39 10.52
C LEU A 197 5.96 -3.73 9.04
N GLY A 198 7.06 -3.71 8.25
CA GLY A 198 6.97 -3.91 6.80
C GLY A 198 8.34 -3.88 6.13
N ALA A 199 8.54 -3.01 5.16
CA ALA A 199 9.77 -2.94 4.38
C ALA A 199 11.00 -2.75 5.25
N ARG A 200 11.96 -3.68 5.14
CA ARG A 200 13.21 -3.65 5.93
C ARG A 200 14.06 -2.42 5.63
N ASN A 201 13.96 -1.90 4.41
CA ASN A 201 14.68 -0.73 3.92
C ASN A 201 13.83 0.54 3.87
N ILE A 202 12.78 0.63 4.70
CA ILE A 202 11.87 1.81 4.73
C ILE A 202 12.60 3.13 4.95
N SER A 203 13.73 3.12 5.66
CA SER A 203 14.57 4.29 5.90
C SER A 203 15.16 4.92 4.62
N ASN A 204 15.14 4.21 3.49
CA ASN A 204 15.51 4.77 2.19
C ASN A 204 14.43 5.70 1.62
N TYR A 205 13.21 5.67 2.18
CA TYR A 205 12.03 6.34 1.64
C TYR A 205 11.37 7.31 2.61
N ILE A 206 11.43 7.02 3.92
CA ILE A 206 10.78 7.80 4.98
C ILE A 206 11.80 8.15 6.04
N ASP A 207 11.79 9.40 6.52
CA ASP A 207 12.66 9.82 7.61
C ASP A 207 12.36 9.00 8.88
N LYS A 208 13.42 8.59 9.56
CA LYS A 208 13.33 7.83 10.82
C LYS A 208 12.57 8.57 11.93
N ASN A 209 12.45 9.90 11.82
CA ASN A 209 11.68 10.70 12.77
C ASN A 209 10.17 10.61 12.51
N ASP A 210 9.74 10.21 11.33
CA ASP A 210 8.34 10.13 10.92
C ASP A 210 7.74 8.74 11.12
N VAL A 211 8.53 7.76 11.55
CA VAL A 211 8.10 6.38 11.72
C VAL A 211 8.74 5.76 12.97
N ILE A 212 7.98 4.91 13.67
CA ILE A 212 8.50 4.05 14.74
C ILE A 212 8.60 2.63 14.19
N LEU A 213 9.81 2.11 14.07
CA LEU A 213 10.02 0.77 13.52
C LEU A 213 9.78 -0.31 14.59
N LEU A 214 8.94 -1.27 14.25
CA LEU A 214 8.72 -2.46 15.06
C LEU A 214 9.70 -3.55 14.61
N ASN A 215 10.49 -4.07 15.54
CA ASN A 215 11.44 -5.13 15.27
C ASN A 215 10.81 -6.50 15.59
N ARG A 216 10.08 -7.08 14.62
CA ARG A 216 9.46 -8.39 14.77
C ARG A 216 9.39 -9.10 13.41
N ASN A 217 9.50 -10.43 13.43
CA ASN A 217 9.23 -11.26 12.26
C ASN A 217 7.76 -11.65 12.23
N LEU A 218 7.15 -11.62 11.05
CA LEU A 218 5.85 -12.24 10.79
C LEU A 218 6.10 -13.72 10.50
N SER A 219 5.75 -14.57 11.43
CA SER A 219 5.83 -16.03 11.29
C SER A 219 4.53 -16.59 10.71
#